data_ff8c193bc9ee4e3cfa9411b1f17a09c0
#
_entry.id   ff8c193bc9ee4e3cfa9411b1f17a09c0
#
_cell.length_a   1.000
_cell.length_b   1.000
_cell.length_c   1.000
_cell.angle_alpha   90.00
_cell.angle_beta   90.00
_cell.angle_gamma   90.00
#
_symmetry.space_group_name_H-M   'P 1'
#
loop_
_entity.id
_entity.type
_entity.pdbx_description
1 polymer ?
#
loop_
_entity_poly.entity_id
_entity_poly.type
_entity_poly.pdbx_seq_one_letter_code
_entity_poly.pdbx_strand_id
1 'polypeptide(L)'
;MKPFGIKSGALALLFTLELSASTHSAKVVETLDSGGYTYVKVQEGSEAYWIAMTQRAVKTGSSIQFDEQGWMQNFHSKTLNRTFDKILFASDPIAKEQRKPAVQPDIMESAYKQKGTVTVAELFANREHYAGKKVRVRGRVTKTSAQIMKRNWVHLQDGSRFQNADDLVFTSEGQLPKEGEIIVAEGIVAKEKDFGYGYFYPVIVENATFTGALKP
;
A
#
# COMPACT_ATOMS: atom_id res chain seq x y z
N MET A 1 -60.10 -38.92 -7.73
CA MET A 1 -58.73 -38.98 -8.24
C MET A 1 -58.25 -37.56 -8.48
N LYS A 2 -57.31 -37.03 -7.67
CA LYS A 2 -56.70 -35.70 -7.83
C LYS A 2 -55.27 -35.90 -8.29
N PRO A 3 -54.75 -35.19 -9.30
CA PRO A 3 -53.36 -35.31 -9.69
C PRO A 3 -52.47 -34.45 -8.78
N PHE A 4 -51.36 -35.05 -8.41
CA PHE A 4 -50.30 -34.51 -7.59
C PHE A 4 -49.40 -33.58 -8.44
N GLY A 5 -49.36 -32.32 -8.14
CA GLY A 5 -48.49 -31.33 -8.83
C GLY A 5 -47.09 -31.34 -8.26
N ILE A 6 -46.12 -31.69 -9.08
CA ILE A 6 -44.68 -31.65 -8.78
C ILE A 6 -44.24 -30.18 -8.96
N LYS A 7 -43.83 -29.52 -7.87
CA LYS A 7 -43.16 -28.21 -7.91
C LYS A 7 -41.67 -28.40 -8.17
N SER A 8 -41.23 -28.11 -9.39
CA SER A 8 -39.79 -27.97 -9.71
C SER A 8 -39.22 -26.74 -9.03
N GLY A 9 -38.38 -26.95 -8.02
CA GLY A 9 -37.54 -25.92 -7.46
C GLY A 9 -36.29 -25.74 -8.33
N ALA A 10 -36.13 -24.59 -8.96
CA ALA A 10 -34.92 -24.23 -9.67
C ALA A 10 -33.87 -23.80 -8.60
N LEU A 11 -32.84 -24.65 -8.46
CA LEU A 11 -31.65 -24.33 -7.66
C LEU A 11 -30.76 -23.39 -8.46
N ALA A 12 -30.78 -22.10 -8.16
CA ALA A 12 -29.87 -21.12 -8.73
C ALA A 12 -28.48 -21.33 -8.12
N LEU A 13 -27.55 -21.86 -8.91
CA LEU A 13 -26.13 -21.92 -8.58
C LEU A 13 -25.55 -20.50 -8.73
N LEU A 14 -25.32 -19.82 -7.60
CA LEU A 14 -24.53 -18.60 -7.55
C LEU A 14 -23.06 -18.98 -7.76
N PHE A 15 -22.55 -18.80 -8.97
CA PHE A 15 -21.11 -18.80 -9.25
C PHE A 15 -20.51 -17.52 -8.66
N THR A 16 -19.88 -17.59 -7.50
CA THR A 16 -18.98 -16.55 -7.02
C THR A 16 -17.70 -16.63 -7.84
N LEU A 17 -17.50 -15.65 -8.73
CA LEU A 17 -16.24 -15.46 -9.42
C LEU A 17 -15.22 -14.97 -8.39
N GLU A 18 -14.41 -15.88 -7.84
CA GLU A 18 -13.25 -15.50 -7.06
C GLU A 18 -12.20 -14.94 -8.04
N LEU A 19 -11.97 -13.62 -7.97
CA LEU A 19 -10.84 -12.98 -8.64
C LEU A 19 -9.55 -13.39 -7.89
N SER A 20 -9.02 -14.55 -8.22
CA SER A 20 -7.70 -14.97 -7.74
C SER A 20 -6.65 -14.15 -8.51
N ALA A 21 -5.88 -13.32 -7.81
CA ALA A 21 -4.69 -12.72 -8.40
C ALA A 21 -3.75 -13.85 -8.83
N SER A 22 -3.30 -13.84 -10.08
CA SER A 22 -2.38 -14.85 -10.60
C SER A 22 -1.01 -14.69 -9.94
N THR A 23 -0.50 -15.78 -9.35
CA THR A 23 0.87 -15.83 -8.83
C THR A 23 1.79 -16.30 -9.95
N HIS A 24 2.83 -15.55 -10.22
CA HIS A 24 3.84 -15.80 -11.23
C HIS A 24 5.12 -16.33 -10.61
N SER A 25 5.91 -17.08 -11.37
CA SER A 25 7.26 -17.49 -11.01
C SER A 25 8.18 -17.32 -12.22
N ALA A 26 9.19 -16.47 -12.07
CA ALA A 26 10.05 -16.09 -13.18
C ALA A 26 11.52 -15.96 -12.76
N LYS A 27 12.43 -16.01 -13.74
CA LYS A 27 13.86 -15.77 -13.53
C LYS A 27 14.18 -14.29 -13.66
N VAL A 28 14.95 -13.75 -12.72
CA VAL A 28 15.40 -12.36 -12.75
C VAL A 28 16.52 -12.18 -13.77
N VAL A 29 16.31 -11.32 -14.76
CA VAL A 29 17.29 -11.00 -15.82
C VAL A 29 18.03 -9.71 -15.51
N GLU A 30 17.34 -8.69 -15.03
CA GLU A 30 17.87 -7.37 -14.72
C GLU A 30 17.10 -6.75 -13.57
N THR A 31 17.75 -5.91 -12.76
CA THR A 31 17.12 -5.22 -11.63
C THR A 31 17.63 -3.79 -11.53
N LEU A 32 16.72 -2.85 -11.24
CA LEU A 32 16.98 -1.42 -11.07
C LEU A 32 16.18 -0.92 -9.87
N ASP A 33 16.82 -0.22 -8.95
CA ASP A 33 16.16 0.40 -7.80
C ASP A 33 16.03 1.91 -8.01
N SER A 34 14.84 2.45 -7.88
CA SER A 34 14.62 3.89 -7.99
C SER A 34 13.26 4.31 -7.42
N GLY A 35 13.21 5.44 -6.74
CA GLY A 35 11.97 6.09 -6.31
C GLY A 35 11.11 5.25 -5.34
N GLY A 36 11.72 4.35 -4.55
CA GLY A 36 11.01 3.47 -3.63
C GLY A 36 10.46 2.20 -4.30
N TYR A 37 10.86 1.94 -5.55
CA TYR A 37 10.52 0.73 -6.31
C TYR A 37 11.76 -0.04 -6.74
N THR A 38 11.62 -1.35 -6.79
CA THR A 38 12.52 -2.24 -7.54
C THR A 38 11.84 -2.61 -8.84
N TYR A 39 12.48 -2.23 -9.96
CA TYR A 39 12.09 -2.61 -11.31
C TYR A 39 12.87 -3.85 -11.69
N VAL A 40 12.19 -4.91 -12.05
CA VAL A 40 12.80 -6.20 -12.37
C VAL A 40 12.39 -6.64 -13.75
N LYS A 41 13.37 -6.89 -14.63
CA LYS A 41 13.12 -7.60 -15.87
C LYS A 41 13.12 -9.07 -15.57
N VAL A 42 12.02 -9.75 -15.85
CA VAL A 42 11.83 -11.17 -15.60
C VAL A 42 11.70 -11.94 -16.89
N GLN A 43 12.12 -13.22 -16.85
CA GLN A 43 11.89 -14.21 -17.88
C GLN A 43 10.95 -15.28 -17.32
N GLU A 44 9.72 -15.37 -17.86
CA GLU A 44 8.73 -16.37 -17.53
C GLU A 44 8.43 -17.21 -18.77
N GLY A 45 8.89 -18.45 -18.77
CA GLY A 45 8.84 -19.28 -19.97
C GLY A 45 9.61 -18.64 -21.14
N SER A 46 8.93 -18.40 -22.26
CA SER A 46 9.50 -17.73 -23.46
C SER A 46 9.35 -16.20 -23.43
N GLU A 47 8.61 -15.63 -22.48
CA GLU A 47 8.34 -14.20 -22.43
C GLU A 47 9.27 -13.48 -21.46
N ALA A 48 9.73 -12.30 -21.87
CA ALA A 48 10.48 -11.40 -21.01
C ALA A 48 9.75 -10.05 -20.90
N TYR A 49 9.54 -9.61 -19.65
CA TYR A 49 8.82 -8.36 -19.40
C TYR A 49 9.32 -7.69 -18.11
N TRP A 50 8.92 -6.44 -17.92
CA TRP A 50 9.26 -5.68 -16.73
C TRP A 50 8.15 -5.77 -15.69
N ILE A 51 8.54 -5.90 -14.43
CA ILE A 51 7.67 -5.74 -13.27
C ILE A 51 8.19 -4.59 -12.40
N ALA A 52 7.28 -3.91 -11.71
CA ALA A 52 7.59 -2.92 -10.67
C ALA A 52 6.96 -3.38 -9.37
N MET A 53 7.74 -3.41 -8.30
CA MET A 53 7.30 -3.79 -6.97
C MET A 53 7.87 -2.83 -5.92
N THR A 54 7.31 -2.83 -4.71
CA THR A 54 7.88 -2.09 -3.58
C THR A 54 9.35 -2.44 -3.42
N GLN A 55 10.18 -1.44 -3.13
CA GLN A 55 11.62 -1.58 -3.06
C GLN A 55 12.04 -2.73 -2.13
N ARG A 56 12.81 -3.65 -2.68
CA ARG A 56 13.37 -4.81 -1.99
C ARG A 56 14.63 -5.29 -2.71
N ALA A 57 15.50 -5.98 -1.98
CA ALA A 57 16.67 -6.59 -2.59
C ALA A 57 16.27 -7.78 -3.48
N VAL A 58 16.56 -7.67 -4.79
CA VAL A 58 16.36 -8.72 -5.79
C VAL A 58 17.67 -8.97 -6.50
N LYS A 59 18.11 -10.25 -6.56
CA LYS A 59 19.38 -10.61 -7.16
C LYS A 59 19.18 -11.11 -8.58
N THR A 60 19.92 -10.54 -9.53
CA THR A 60 19.98 -11.04 -10.93
C THR A 60 20.41 -12.51 -10.98
N GLY A 61 19.72 -13.29 -11.79
CA GLY A 61 19.92 -14.73 -11.93
C GLY A 61 19.13 -15.57 -10.92
N SER A 62 18.51 -15.00 -9.89
CA SER A 62 17.61 -15.70 -8.96
C SER A 62 16.23 -15.94 -9.57
N SER A 63 15.45 -16.82 -8.95
CA SER A 63 14.03 -16.95 -9.21
C SER A 63 13.26 -16.00 -8.28
N ILE A 64 12.18 -15.41 -8.79
CA ILE A 64 11.28 -14.54 -8.04
C ILE A 64 9.84 -15.02 -8.23
N GLN A 65 9.07 -14.99 -7.15
CA GLN A 65 7.63 -15.15 -7.20
C GLN A 65 6.97 -13.81 -6.93
N PHE A 66 5.87 -13.52 -7.60
CA PHE A 66 5.11 -12.28 -7.45
C PHE A 66 3.66 -12.47 -7.87
N ASP A 67 2.77 -11.67 -7.26
CA ASP A 67 1.36 -11.63 -7.64
C ASP A 67 1.10 -10.43 -8.55
N GLU A 68 0.35 -10.66 -9.61
CA GLU A 68 -0.11 -9.63 -10.53
C GLU A 68 -1.05 -8.64 -9.81
N GLN A 69 -0.76 -7.34 -9.97
CA GLN A 69 -1.63 -6.26 -9.50
C GLN A 69 -2.29 -5.52 -10.68
N GLY A 70 -1.55 -5.34 -11.77
CA GLY A 70 -2.08 -4.73 -12.98
C GLY A 70 -1.01 -4.32 -13.97
N TRP A 71 -1.35 -4.35 -15.25
CA TRP A 71 -0.49 -3.93 -16.35
C TRP A 71 -0.66 -2.45 -16.67
N MET A 72 0.46 -1.76 -16.87
CA MET A 72 0.48 -0.39 -17.38
C MET A 72 1.22 -0.34 -18.71
N GLN A 73 0.69 0.46 -19.63
CA GLN A 73 1.32 0.75 -20.92
C GLN A 73 1.92 2.15 -20.89
N ASN A 74 3.04 2.33 -21.61
CA ASN A 74 3.75 3.60 -21.73
C ASN A 74 4.08 4.26 -20.38
N PHE A 75 4.46 3.44 -19.40
CA PHE A 75 4.79 3.91 -18.05
C PHE A 75 6.13 4.64 -18.06
N HIS A 76 6.12 5.94 -17.72
CA HIS A 76 7.32 6.74 -17.59
C HIS A 76 7.77 6.87 -16.13
N SER A 77 8.87 6.24 -15.77
CA SER A 77 9.53 6.42 -14.48
C SER A 77 10.41 7.68 -14.52
N LYS A 78 9.99 8.73 -13.82
CA LYS A 78 10.75 9.99 -13.74
C LYS A 78 12.11 9.82 -13.07
N THR A 79 12.18 8.96 -12.04
CA THR A 79 13.40 8.74 -11.26
C THR A 79 14.44 7.90 -12.00
N LEU A 80 14.02 7.02 -12.93
CA LEU A 80 14.89 6.30 -13.84
C LEU A 80 15.11 7.05 -15.16
N ASN A 81 14.33 8.12 -15.41
CA ASN A 81 14.24 8.79 -16.74
C ASN A 81 14.05 7.78 -17.88
N ARG A 82 13.16 6.82 -17.66
CA ARG A 82 12.93 5.69 -18.58
C ARG A 82 11.45 5.45 -18.77
N THR A 83 11.06 5.20 -20.03
CA THR A 83 9.70 4.75 -20.38
C THR A 83 9.71 3.25 -20.62
N PHE A 84 8.73 2.56 -20.06
CA PHE A 84 8.45 1.15 -20.28
C PHE A 84 7.20 1.05 -21.15
N ASP A 85 7.29 0.43 -22.31
CA ASP A 85 6.15 0.25 -23.23
C ASP A 85 5.03 -0.53 -22.52
N LYS A 86 5.42 -1.55 -21.73
CA LYS A 86 4.54 -2.34 -20.90
C LYS A 86 5.27 -2.76 -19.63
N ILE A 87 4.63 -2.60 -18.49
CA ILE A 87 5.16 -3.00 -17.17
C ILE A 87 4.03 -3.55 -16.30
N LEU A 88 4.31 -4.63 -15.57
CA LEU A 88 3.38 -5.21 -14.60
C LEU A 88 3.68 -4.66 -13.21
N PHE A 89 2.72 -4.05 -12.56
CA PHE A 89 2.81 -3.78 -11.12
C PHE A 89 2.54 -5.08 -10.37
N ALA A 90 3.44 -5.41 -9.47
CA ALA A 90 3.46 -6.68 -8.78
C ALA A 90 3.61 -6.51 -7.27
N SER A 91 3.10 -7.47 -6.52
CA SER A 91 3.33 -7.58 -5.08
C SER A 91 4.05 -8.88 -4.74
N ASP A 92 4.67 -8.92 -3.55
CA ASP A 92 5.33 -10.12 -3.06
C ASP A 92 4.27 -11.14 -2.61
N PRO A 93 4.24 -12.38 -3.16
CA PRO A 93 3.29 -13.40 -2.73
C PRO A 93 3.56 -13.87 -1.29
N ILE A 94 4.82 -13.79 -0.82
CA ILE A 94 5.18 -14.12 0.56
C ILE A 94 4.48 -13.18 1.55
N ALA A 95 4.20 -11.94 1.14
CA ALA A 95 3.38 -11.01 1.92
C ALA A 95 1.93 -11.49 2.10
N LYS A 96 1.42 -12.37 1.22
CA LYS A 96 0.09 -12.98 1.34
C LYS A 96 0.09 -14.28 2.15
N GLU A 97 1.14 -15.11 2.03
CA GLU A 97 1.24 -16.36 2.79
C GLU A 97 1.48 -16.12 4.29
N GLN A 98 2.11 -15.00 4.65
CA GLN A 98 2.21 -14.55 6.03
C GLN A 98 0.89 -14.03 6.61
N ARG A 99 -0.19 -13.95 5.81
CA ARG A 99 -1.56 -13.70 6.27
C ARG A 99 -2.26 -14.97 6.79
N LYS A 100 -1.55 -15.94 7.37
CA LYS A 100 -2.22 -16.96 8.18
C LYS A 100 -2.89 -16.29 9.38
N PRO A 101 -4.22 -16.51 9.59
CA PRO A 101 -4.91 -15.96 10.73
C PRO A 101 -4.35 -16.60 12.00
N ALA A 102 -4.07 -15.76 13.01
CA ALA A 102 -3.65 -16.09 14.37
C ALA A 102 -2.15 -16.08 14.68
N VAL A 103 -1.44 -15.06 14.16
CA VAL A 103 -0.44 -14.41 15.03
C VAL A 103 -1.09 -13.07 15.40
N GLN A 104 -1.29 -12.79 16.69
CA GLN A 104 -1.66 -11.46 17.14
C GLN A 104 -0.72 -10.48 16.45
N PRO A 105 -1.24 -9.40 15.80
CA PRO A 105 -0.37 -8.44 15.15
C PRO A 105 0.63 -7.98 16.19
N ASP A 106 1.92 -8.06 15.85
CA ASP A 106 2.98 -7.50 16.66
C ASP A 106 2.83 -5.97 16.58
N ILE A 107 1.87 -5.46 17.36
CA ILE A 107 1.61 -4.04 17.49
C ILE A 107 2.71 -3.55 18.43
N MET A 108 3.86 -3.21 17.84
CA MET A 108 4.87 -2.48 18.60
C MET A 108 4.20 -1.19 19.12
N GLU A 109 4.26 -1.00 20.43
CA GLU A 109 3.69 0.20 21.02
C GLU A 109 4.40 1.45 20.47
N SER A 110 3.60 2.45 20.13
CA SER A 110 4.13 3.72 19.66
C SER A 110 4.83 4.46 20.80
N ALA A 111 6.10 4.82 20.60
CA ALA A 111 6.84 5.71 21.50
C ALA A 111 6.24 7.12 21.56
N TYR A 112 5.34 7.47 20.65
CA TYR A 112 4.79 8.81 20.48
C TYR A 112 3.31 8.92 20.83
N LYS A 113 2.63 7.82 21.21
CA LYS A 113 1.21 7.84 21.53
C LYS A 113 0.90 8.80 22.68
N GLN A 114 -0.12 9.62 22.50
CA GLN A 114 -0.64 10.56 23.50
C GLN A 114 -2.16 10.42 23.62
N LYS A 115 -2.72 10.98 24.67
CA LYS A 115 -4.18 11.07 24.82
C LYS A 115 -4.81 11.79 23.62
N GLY A 116 -5.77 11.15 22.97
CA GLY A 116 -6.47 11.70 21.81
C GLY A 116 -5.70 11.54 20.49
N THR A 117 -4.63 10.74 20.44
CA THR A 117 -3.99 10.30 19.20
C THR A 117 -4.24 8.80 18.98
N VAL A 118 -4.25 8.40 17.72
CA VAL A 118 -4.22 7.01 17.27
C VAL A 118 -2.83 6.68 16.73
N THR A 119 -2.45 5.42 16.74
CA THR A 119 -1.16 4.98 16.21
C THR A 119 -1.26 4.62 14.73
N VAL A 120 -0.11 4.58 14.04
CA VAL A 120 -0.02 4.08 12.67
C VAL A 120 -0.56 2.64 12.63
N ALA A 121 -0.13 1.77 13.56
CA ALA A 121 -0.62 0.40 13.64
C ALA A 121 -2.14 0.30 13.83
N GLU A 122 -2.73 1.12 14.72
CA GLU A 122 -4.18 1.16 14.94
C GLU A 122 -4.95 1.55 13.68
N LEU A 123 -4.45 2.51 12.90
CA LEU A 123 -5.08 2.95 11.67
C LEU A 123 -5.07 1.85 10.59
N PHE A 124 -3.95 1.19 10.39
CA PHE A 124 -3.85 0.11 9.41
C PHE A 124 -4.65 -1.13 9.83
N ALA A 125 -4.64 -1.49 11.11
CA ALA A 125 -5.39 -2.62 11.65
C ALA A 125 -6.91 -2.40 11.57
N ASN A 126 -7.38 -1.17 11.77
CA ASN A 126 -8.80 -0.83 11.86
C ASN A 126 -9.23 0.18 10.79
N ARG A 127 -8.64 0.11 9.59
CA ARG A 127 -8.86 1.07 8.50
C ARG A 127 -10.34 1.28 8.14
N GLU A 128 -11.15 0.22 8.21
CA GLU A 128 -12.59 0.30 7.97
C GLU A 128 -13.30 1.17 9.01
N HIS A 129 -12.88 1.06 10.27
CA HIS A 129 -13.44 1.86 11.36
C HIS A 129 -13.07 3.33 11.23
N TYR A 130 -11.85 3.63 10.77
CA TYR A 130 -11.36 5.02 10.68
C TYR A 130 -11.67 5.71 9.35
N ALA A 131 -12.05 4.99 8.30
CA ALA A 131 -12.38 5.58 7.00
C ALA A 131 -13.39 6.73 7.11
N GLY A 132 -13.06 7.88 6.53
CA GLY A 132 -13.85 9.10 6.57
C GLY A 132 -13.81 9.86 7.91
N LYS A 133 -13.14 9.33 8.92
CA LYS A 133 -13.03 10.01 10.23
C LYS A 133 -11.81 10.89 10.31
N LYS A 134 -11.94 11.95 11.09
CA LYS A 134 -10.83 12.81 11.48
C LYS A 134 -10.02 12.14 12.57
N VAL A 135 -8.71 12.05 12.39
CA VAL A 135 -7.77 11.43 13.33
C VAL A 135 -6.59 12.34 13.62
N ARG A 136 -5.92 12.06 14.71
CA ARG A 136 -4.66 12.71 15.11
C ARG A 136 -3.62 11.61 15.33
N VAL A 137 -2.46 11.79 14.70
CA VAL A 137 -1.31 10.89 14.85
C VAL A 137 -0.11 11.73 15.29
N ARG A 138 0.61 11.29 16.31
CA ARG A 138 1.86 11.89 16.71
C ARG A 138 3.01 11.00 16.32
N GLY A 139 4.02 11.56 15.66
CA GLY A 139 5.19 10.80 15.23
C GLY A 139 6.28 11.68 14.66
N ARG A 140 7.32 11.04 14.17
CA ARG A 140 8.47 11.67 13.52
C ARG A 140 8.22 11.77 12.02
N VAL A 141 8.47 12.92 11.44
CA VAL A 141 8.49 13.13 9.99
C VAL A 141 9.73 12.46 9.40
N THR A 142 9.52 11.52 8.51
CA THR A 142 10.60 10.76 7.85
C THR A 142 10.92 11.28 6.47
N LYS A 143 9.91 11.85 5.78
CA LYS A 143 10.07 12.40 4.43
C LYS A 143 9.02 13.46 4.15
N THR A 144 9.41 14.46 3.37
CA THR A 144 8.47 15.46 2.84
C THR A 144 8.68 15.65 1.34
N SER A 145 7.58 15.91 0.62
CA SER A 145 7.61 16.24 -0.81
C SER A 145 6.62 17.34 -1.11
N ALA A 146 7.08 18.43 -1.70
CA ALA A 146 6.26 19.59 -2.00
C ALA A 146 5.63 19.50 -3.38
N GLN A 147 4.37 19.96 -3.48
CA GLN A 147 3.66 20.25 -4.74
C GLN A 147 3.59 19.10 -5.75
N ILE A 148 3.63 17.84 -5.28
CA ILE A 148 3.38 16.68 -6.16
C ILE A 148 1.86 16.52 -6.30
N MET A 149 1.35 16.53 -7.54
CA MET A 149 -0.10 16.52 -7.86
C MET A 149 -0.87 17.66 -7.14
N LYS A 150 -0.26 18.84 -7.05
CA LYS A 150 -0.79 20.03 -6.37
C LYS A 150 -1.02 19.85 -4.87
N ARG A 151 -0.34 18.90 -4.23
CA ARG A 151 -0.40 18.60 -2.80
C ARG A 151 0.99 18.45 -2.22
N ASN A 152 1.11 18.72 -0.95
CA ASN A 152 2.28 18.39 -0.16
C ASN A 152 2.08 17.00 0.46
N TRP A 153 3.14 16.22 0.53
CA TRP A 153 3.15 14.85 1.02
C TRP A 153 4.09 14.75 2.21
N VAL A 154 3.63 14.16 3.29
CA VAL A 154 4.39 13.97 4.52
C VAL A 154 4.32 12.53 4.95
N HIS A 155 5.46 11.89 5.11
CA HIS A 155 5.60 10.56 5.67
C HIS A 155 5.88 10.68 7.17
N LEU A 156 5.18 9.92 7.98
CA LEU A 156 5.28 9.95 9.43
C LEU A 156 5.34 8.52 9.98
N GLN A 157 6.30 8.31 10.88
CA GLN A 157 6.43 7.07 11.65
C GLN A 157 6.27 7.37 13.13
N ASP A 158 5.56 6.51 13.85
CA ASP A 158 5.34 6.63 15.29
C ASP A 158 5.96 5.46 16.08
N GLY A 159 6.75 4.62 15.42
CA GLY A 159 7.38 3.43 16.00
C GLY A 159 6.45 2.23 16.13
N SER A 160 5.14 2.40 15.91
CA SER A 160 4.20 1.27 15.86
C SER A 160 4.20 0.64 14.47
N ARG A 161 3.78 -0.63 14.39
CA ARG A 161 3.72 -1.39 13.14
C ARG A 161 2.52 -2.32 13.13
N PHE A 162 1.86 -2.39 11.99
CA PHE A 162 0.88 -3.42 11.68
C PHE A 162 1.30 -4.16 10.43
N GLN A 163 1.69 -5.42 10.57
CA GLN A 163 2.30 -6.20 9.49
C GLN A 163 3.58 -5.49 8.97
N ASN A 164 3.59 -5.09 7.69
CA ASN A 164 4.71 -4.36 7.10
C ASN A 164 4.47 -2.83 7.02
N ALA A 165 3.33 -2.34 7.56
CA ALA A 165 2.98 -0.94 7.54
C ALA A 165 3.44 -0.25 8.83
N ASP A 166 4.49 0.55 8.74
CA ASP A 166 5.08 1.37 9.80
C ASP A 166 5.18 2.86 9.42
N ASP A 167 4.80 3.20 8.20
CA ASP A 167 4.82 4.55 7.64
C ASP A 167 3.42 4.97 7.21
N LEU A 168 2.96 6.13 7.67
CA LEU A 168 1.68 6.70 7.31
C LEU A 168 1.89 7.97 6.50
N VAL A 169 1.22 8.05 5.36
CA VAL A 169 1.30 9.18 4.44
C VAL A 169 0.16 10.16 4.71
N PHE A 170 0.50 11.44 4.75
CA PHE A 170 -0.43 12.56 4.86
C PHE A 170 -0.34 13.44 3.60
N THR A 171 -1.48 13.94 3.13
CA THR A 171 -1.50 15.01 2.13
C THR A 171 -2.01 16.31 2.73
N SER A 172 -1.41 17.43 2.33
CA SER A 172 -1.73 18.77 2.84
C SER A 172 -1.61 19.82 1.73
N GLU A 173 -2.37 20.89 1.85
CA GLU A 173 -2.18 22.12 1.04
C GLU A 173 -1.42 23.20 1.83
N GLY A 174 -1.24 22.99 3.14
CA GLY A 174 -0.59 23.93 4.05
C GLY A 174 0.94 23.80 4.11
N GLN A 175 1.51 24.42 5.12
CA GLN A 175 2.95 24.42 5.34
C GLN A 175 3.47 23.01 5.66
N LEU A 176 4.62 22.64 5.08
CA LEU A 176 5.30 21.39 5.36
C LEU A 176 6.09 21.46 6.68
N PRO A 177 6.03 20.41 7.51
CA PRO A 177 6.96 20.24 8.61
C PRO A 177 8.36 19.87 8.07
N LYS A 178 9.39 19.99 8.93
CA LYS A 178 10.73 19.56 8.57
C LYS A 178 10.93 18.07 8.83
N GLU A 179 11.73 17.44 8.01
CA GLU A 179 12.16 16.06 8.25
C GLU A 179 12.90 15.95 9.59
N GLY A 180 12.63 14.88 10.34
CA GLY A 180 13.14 14.67 11.68
C GLY A 180 12.31 15.30 12.80
N GLU A 181 11.42 16.25 12.51
CA GLU A 181 10.54 16.85 13.53
C GLU A 181 9.54 15.82 14.08
N ILE A 182 9.24 15.98 15.38
CA ILE A 182 8.14 15.24 16.02
C ILE A 182 6.94 16.18 16.03
N ILE A 183 5.88 15.75 15.36
CA ILE A 183 4.67 16.55 15.16
C ILE A 183 3.40 15.78 15.54
N VAL A 184 2.31 16.51 15.67
CA VAL A 184 0.96 15.94 15.61
C VAL A 184 0.38 16.32 14.25
N ALA A 185 0.06 15.31 13.46
CA ALA A 185 -0.65 15.43 12.19
C ALA A 185 -2.14 15.12 12.40
N GLU A 186 -3.03 15.98 11.93
CA GLU A 186 -4.47 15.81 12.02
C GLU A 186 -5.07 15.88 10.61
N GLY A 187 -5.95 14.95 10.24
CA GLY A 187 -6.61 14.94 8.93
C GLY A 187 -7.67 13.85 8.82
N ILE A 188 -8.20 13.65 7.61
CA ILE A 188 -9.27 12.70 7.33
C ILE A 188 -8.68 11.41 6.75
N VAL A 189 -9.01 10.27 7.33
CA VAL A 189 -8.56 8.96 6.83
C VAL A 189 -9.28 8.62 5.54
N ALA A 190 -8.52 8.31 4.50
CA ALA A 190 -9.00 7.65 3.30
C ALA A 190 -8.38 6.25 3.19
N LYS A 191 -9.16 5.30 2.69
CA LYS A 191 -8.70 3.94 2.42
C LYS A 191 -8.71 3.66 0.92
N GLU A 192 -7.85 2.73 0.50
CA GLU A 192 -7.80 2.24 -0.89
C GLU A 192 -7.72 3.40 -1.91
N LYS A 193 -6.92 4.41 -1.57
CA LYS A 193 -6.78 5.60 -2.40
C LYS A 193 -5.80 5.36 -3.52
N ASP A 194 -6.29 5.44 -4.74
CA ASP A 194 -5.49 5.40 -5.96
C ASP A 194 -5.39 6.81 -6.56
N PHE A 195 -4.18 7.34 -6.67
CA PHE A 195 -3.88 8.60 -7.34
C PHE A 195 -3.45 8.40 -8.81
N GLY A 196 -3.50 7.17 -9.30
CA GLY A 196 -2.95 6.79 -10.60
C GLY A 196 -1.42 6.65 -10.58
N TYR A 197 -0.87 6.20 -11.71
CA TYR A 197 0.59 6.06 -11.90
C TYR A 197 1.29 5.18 -10.86
N GLY A 198 0.57 4.21 -10.25
CA GLY A 198 1.11 3.31 -9.23
C GLY A 198 1.14 3.89 -7.81
N TYR A 199 0.56 5.06 -7.58
CA TYR A 199 0.43 5.64 -6.23
C TYR A 199 -0.85 5.16 -5.55
N PHE A 200 -0.83 3.92 -5.07
CA PHE A 200 -1.92 3.33 -4.30
C PHE A 200 -1.57 3.29 -2.81
N TYR A 201 -2.50 3.77 -1.99
CA TYR A 201 -2.37 3.80 -0.53
C TYR A 201 -3.52 3.02 0.12
N PRO A 202 -3.24 1.89 0.80
CA PRO A 202 -4.25 1.17 1.58
C PRO A 202 -4.89 2.04 2.66
N VAL A 203 -4.07 2.93 3.25
CA VAL A 203 -4.48 3.96 4.20
C VAL A 203 -3.66 5.23 3.93
N ILE A 204 -4.32 6.35 3.87
CA ILE A 204 -3.72 7.69 3.76
C ILE A 204 -4.56 8.68 4.56
N VAL A 205 -3.95 9.77 5.03
CA VAL A 205 -4.68 10.85 5.72
C VAL A 205 -4.64 12.11 4.86
N GLU A 206 -5.80 12.53 4.40
CA GLU A 206 -5.94 13.69 3.50
C GLU A 206 -6.32 14.97 4.26
N ASN A 207 -6.07 16.12 3.62
CA ASN A 207 -6.36 17.47 4.15
C ASN A 207 -5.74 17.70 5.53
N ALA A 208 -4.50 17.26 5.67
CA ALA A 208 -3.81 17.27 6.95
C ALA A 208 -3.31 18.67 7.32
N THR A 209 -3.34 18.92 8.63
CA THR A 209 -2.66 20.04 9.29
C THR A 209 -1.62 19.48 10.25
N PHE A 210 -0.53 20.22 10.41
CA PHE A 210 0.59 19.80 11.23
C PHE A 210 0.83 20.81 12.35
N THR A 211 0.94 20.31 13.59
CA THR A 211 1.30 21.13 14.74
C THR A 211 2.60 20.57 15.35
N GLY A 212 3.56 21.43 15.62
CA GLY A 212 4.80 21.03 16.29
C GLY A 212 4.50 20.39 17.64
N ALA A 213 5.35 19.44 18.07
CA ALA A 213 5.26 18.94 19.42
C ALA A 213 5.43 20.13 20.38
N LEU A 214 4.45 20.34 21.25
CA LEU A 214 4.68 21.19 22.43
C LEU A 214 5.93 20.64 23.11
N LYS A 215 6.95 21.49 23.30
CA LYS A 215 8.12 21.10 24.08
C LYS A 215 7.63 20.54 25.41
N PRO A 216 8.28 19.46 25.92
CA PRO A 216 7.93 18.89 27.22
C PRO A 216 8.06 19.92 28.34
#